data_e3216ecccbc3acd7ea6581ae914acffe
#
_entry.id   e3216ecccbc3acd7ea6581ae914acffe
#
_cell.length_a   1.000
_cell.length_b   1.000
_cell.length_c   1.000
_cell.angle_alpha   90.00
_cell.angle_beta   90.00
_cell.angle_gamma   90.00
#
_symmetry.space_group_name_H-M   'P 1'
#
loop_
_entity.id
_entity.type
_entity.pdbx_description
1 polymer ?
#
loop_
_entity_poly.entity_id
_entity_poly.type
_entity_poly.pdbx_seq_one_letter_code
_entity_poly.pdbx_strand_id
1 'polypeptide(L)'
;MTNKEFIETIGRAAVAEYERFKVLPSLTIAQAILESNWGKSLLSQRAFNFFGMKAGTGWKGATYNSKTQEQTRAGQSFTIDAAFRAYPNVQAGIRGYYVFLQFPRYQNLKGVTDYKQACRLIKADGWATDVRYTEKLISLIEKYGLDKYDEEVLEVVEKCKMIINGKEHTVERILKDGINYIKIRDVADAIGYD
;
A
#
# COMPACT_ATOMS: atom_id res chain seq x y z
N MET A 1 5.85 19.19 0.03
CA MET A 1 4.77 18.25 0.41
C MET A 1 4.79 18.09 1.92
N THR A 2 3.69 18.34 2.61
CA THR A 2 3.50 18.09 4.03
C THR A 2 3.35 16.58 4.29
N ASN A 3 3.47 16.15 5.56
CA ASN A 3 3.27 14.74 5.91
C ASN A 3 1.84 14.26 5.56
N LYS A 4 0.84 15.13 5.75
CA LYS A 4 -0.56 14.83 5.39
C LYS A 4 -0.71 14.61 3.87
N GLU A 5 -0.21 15.52 3.06
CA GLU A 5 -0.24 15.40 1.60
C GLU A 5 0.51 14.14 1.10
N PHE A 6 1.62 13.79 1.76
CA PHE A 6 2.36 12.56 1.43
C PHE A 6 1.51 11.32 1.71
N ILE A 7 0.90 11.21 2.90
CA ILE A 7 0.03 10.11 3.27
C ILE A 7 -1.14 9.99 2.28
N GLU A 8 -1.82 11.09 1.97
CA GLU A 8 -2.94 11.10 1.04
C GLU A 8 -2.53 10.67 -0.38
N THR A 9 -1.36 11.11 -0.83
CA THR A 9 -0.85 10.79 -2.17
C THR A 9 -0.50 9.31 -2.29
N ILE A 10 0.27 8.77 -1.33
CA ILE A 10 0.65 7.36 -1.32
C ILE A 10 -0.58 6.48 -1.04
N GLY A 11 -1.46 6.89 -0.11
CA GLY A 11 -2.67 6.17 0.26
C GLY A 11 -3.60 5.95 -0.93
N ARG A 12 -3.95 7.00 -1.68
CA ARG A 12 -4.76 6.87 -2.90
C ARG A 12 -4.14 5.92 -3.92
N ALA A 13 -2.82 6.01 -4.11
CA ALA A 13 -2.12 5.11 -5.03
C ALA A 13 -2.14 3.66 -4.54
N ALA A 14 -2.03 3.43 -3.23
CA ALA A 14 -2.06 2.10 -2.62
C ALA A 14 -3.45 1.46 -2.68
N VAL A 15 -4.49 2.22 -2.32
CA VAL A 15 -5.90 1.78 -2.42
C VAL A 15 -6.25 1.36 -3.84
N ALA A 16 -5.85 2.13 -4.86
CA ALA A 16 -6.12 1.82 -6.26
C ALA A 16 -5.50 0.49 -6.75
N GLU A 17 -4.48 -0.01 -6.09
CA GLU A 17 -3.81 -1.29 -6.44
C GLU A 17 -4.30 -2.47 -5.58
N TYR A 18 -5.07 -2.23 -4.52
CA TYR A 18 -5.46 -3.28 -3.56
C TYR A 18 -6.21 -4.44 -4.22
N GLU A 19 -7.19 -4.17 -5.07
CA GLU A 19 -7.98 -5.22 -5.72
C GLU A 19 -7.12 -6.19 -6.52
N ARG A 20 -6.05 -5.68 -7.13
CA ARG A 20 -5.13 -6.46 -7.95
C ARG A 20 -4.13 -7.28 -7.13
N PHE A 21 -3.62 -6.71 -6.04
CA PHE A 21 -2.46 -7.27 -5.32
C PHE A 21 -2.81 -7.81 -3.94
N LYS A 22 -3.92 -7.34 -3.34
CA LYS A 22 -4.44 -7.76 -2.03
C LYS A 22 -3.42 -7.61 -0.89
N VAL A 23 -2.61 -6.55 -0.92
CA VAL A 23 -1.67 -6.17 0.15
C VAL A 23 -2.15 -4.86 0.77
N LEU A 24 -2.19 -4.80 2.10
CA LEU A 24 -2.76 -3.69 2.86
C LEU A 24 -2.14 -2.34 2.51
N PRO A 25 -2.95 -1.31 2.22
CA PRO A 25 -2.48 0.05 1.98
C PRO A 25 -1.70 0.65 3.14
N SER A 26 -2.10 0.41 4.40
CA SER A 26 -1.42 0.92 5.59
C SER A 26 0.04 0.49 5.66
N LEU A 27 0.33 -0.79 5.36
CA LEU A 27 1.70 -1.31 5.26
C LEU A 27 2.50 -0.54 4.21
N THR A 28 1.91 -0.35 3.02
CA THR A 28 2.56 0.36 1.91
C THR A 28 2.89 1.80 2.27
N ILE A 29 1.94 2.51 2.92
CA ILE A 29 2.15 3.90 3.35
C ILE A 29 3.25 3.98 4.41
N ALA A 30 3.20 3.11 5.43
CA ALA A 30 4.19 3.08 6.51
C ALA A 30 5.60 2.79 6.00
N GLN A 31 5.75 1.83 5.08
CA GLN A 31 7.04 1.57 4.42
C GLN A 31 7.50 2.76 3.57
N ALA A 32 6.61 3.35 2.76
CA ALA A 32 6.97 4.53 1.97
C ALA A 32 7.45 5.69 2.84
N ILE A 33 6.82 5.94 3.99
CA ILE A 33 7.26 6.94 4.97
C ILE A 33 8.67 6.62 5.46
N LEU A 34 8.91 5.39 5.92
CA LEU A 34 10.16 4.98 6.55
C LEU A 34 11.32 4.96 5.55
N GLU A 35 11.12 4.33 4.39
CA GLU A 35 12.16 4.10 3.39
C GLU A 35 12.55 5.38 2.62
N SER A 36 11.59 6.28 2.39
CA SER A 36 11.83 7.51 1.63
C SER A 36 12.07 8.75 2.49
N ASN A 37 12.03 8.61 3.82
CA ASN A 37 12.00 9.75 4.73
C ASN A 37 10.92 10.77 4.33
N TRP A 38 9.65 10.33 4.28
CA TRP A 38 8.52 11.16 3.88
C TRP A 38 8.62 11.72 2.45
N GLY A 39 9.15 10.95 1.53
CA GLY A 39 9.35 11.40 0.15
C GLY A 39 10.46 12.45 -0.01
N LYS A 40 11.30 12.65 1.01
CA LYS A 40 12.38 13.65 0.99
C LYS A 40 13.70 13.10 0.42
N SER A 41 13.83 11.79 0.26
CA SER A 41 15.01 11.21 -0.37
C SER A 41 15.11 11.64 -1.83
N LEU A 42 16.32 11.81 -2.34
CA LEU A 42 16.54 12.15 -3.76
C LEU A 42 15.94 11.07 -4.69
N LEU A 43 16.02 9.81 -4.26
CA LEU A 43 15.48 8.69 -5.02
C LEU A 43 13.95 8.79 -5.18
N SER A 44 13.23 9.13 -4.11
CA SER A 44 11.78 9.33 -4.19
C SER A 44 11.39 10.55 -5.01
N GLN A 45 12.16 11.65 -4.92
CA GLN A 45 11.88 12.91 -5.64
C GLN A 45 12.19 12.83 -7.14
N ARG A 46 13.26 12.13 -7.52
CA ARG A 46 13.76 12.08 -8.89
C ARG A 46 13.32 10.86 -9.68
N ALA A 47 13.02 9.78 -8.98
CA ALA A 47 12.72 8.48 -9.58
C ALA A 47 11.39 7.86 -9.12
N PHE A 48 10.61 8.52 -8.26
CA PHE A 48 9.37 7.99 -7.66
C PHE A 48 9.53 6.59 -7.06
N ASN A 49 10.74 6.26 -6.61
CA ASN A 49 11.07 5.01 -5.95
C ASN A 49 11.12 5.24 -4.43
N PHE A 50 10.00 5.01 -3.78
CA PHE A 50 9.81 5.27 -2.33
C PHE A 50 10.35 4.16 -1.45
N PHE A 51 10.78 3.04 -2.00
CA PHE A 51 11.12 1.81 -1.28
C PHE A 51 12.58 1.38 -1.46
N GLY A 52 13.40 2.18 -2.11
CA GLY A 52 14.80 1.85 -2.33
C GLY A 52 15.05 0.63 -3.23
N MET A 53 14.12 0.32 -4.12
CA MET A 53 14.22 -0.86 -4.97
C MET A 53 15.34 -0.73 -6.00
N LYS A 54 16.34 -1.63 -5.91
CA LYS A 54 17.44 -1.70 -6.86
C LYS A 54 16.98 -2.26 -8.21
N ALA A 55 17.62 -1.78 -9.28
CA ALA A 55 17.47 -2.36 -10.61
C ALA A 55 18.32 -3.63 -10.69
N GLY A 56 17.71 -4.78 -10.41
CA GLY A 56 18.36 -6.09 -10.61
C GLY A 56 18.50 -6.45 -12.08
N THR A 57 19.20 -7.56 -12.38
CA THR A 57 19.50 -8.03 -13.75
C THR A 57 18.27 -8.22 -14.63
N GLY A 58 17.10 -8.49 -14.05
CA GLY A 58 15.82 -8.63 -14.77
C GLY A 58 15.06 -7.33 -15.01
N TRP A 59 15.53 -6.19 -14.48
CA TRP A 59 14.86 -4.91 -14.66
C TRP A 59 15.08 -4.37 -16.07
N LYS A 60 13.99 -4.03 -16.78
CA LYS A 60 13.99 -3.49 -18.16
C LYS A 60 13.52 -2.04 -18.23
N GLY A 61 13.09 -1.45 -17.10
CA GLY A 61 12.63 -0.07 -17.04
C GLY A 61 13.76 0.94 -16.87
N ALA A 62 13.38 2.22 -16.73
CA ALA A 62 14.33 3.30 -16.47
C ALA A 62 15.04 3.11 -15.11
N THR A 63 16.26 3.65 -15.01
CA THR A 63 17.08 3.58 -13.80
C THR A 63 17.51 4.99 -13.36
N TYR A 64 17.73 5.10 -12.06
CA TYR A 64 18.34 6.26 -11.42
C TYR A 64 19.60 5.80 -10.66
N ASN A 65 20.75 6.33 -11.00
CA ASN A 65 22.00 6.01 -10.35
C ASN A 65 22.19 6.89 -9.12
N SER A 66 22.45 6.28 -7.98
CA SER A 66 22.69 6.97 -6.72
C SER A 66 23.74 6.24 -5.88
N LYS A 67 24.48 7.01 -5.13
CA LYS A 67 25.38 6.44 -4.11
C LYS A 67 24.56 5.86 -2.96
N THR A 68 24.86 4.64 -2.57
CA THR A 68 24.26 3.99 -1.41
C THR A 68 25.34 3.43 -0.49
N GLN A 69 25.06 3.44 0.80
CA GLN A 69 25.92 2.78 1.79
C GLN A 69 25.49 1.32 1.92
N GLU A 70 26.46 0.44 1.79
CA GLU A 70 26.30 -1.00 2.01
C GLU A 70 27.15 -1.40 3.20
N GLN A 71 26.79 -2.49 3.87
CA GLN A 71 27.59 -3.07 4.94
C GLN A 71 28.07 -4.46 4.54
N THR A 72 29.34 -4.73 4.83
CA THR A 72 29.87 -6.09 4.75
C THR A 72 29.26 -6.96 5.86
N ARG A 73 29.40 -8.29 5.75
CA ARG A 73 29.00 -9.22 6.84
C ARG A 73 29.72 -8.91 8.16
N ALA A 74 30.90 -8.28 8.11
CA ALA A 74 31.68 -7.85 9.25
C ALA A 74 31.27 -6.46 9.79
N GLY A 75 30.20 -5.84 9.26
CA GLY A 75 29.67 -4.55 9.73
C GLY A 75 30.42 -3.32 9.19
N GLN A 76 31.39 -3.47 8.29
CA GLN A 76 32.09 -2.33 7.67
C GLN A 76 31.20 -1.68 6.61
N SER A 77 31.01 -0.36 6.69
CA SER A 77 30.23 0.41 5.72
C SER A 77 31.13 0.85 4.56
N PHE A 78 30.62 0.74 3.34
CA PHE A 78 31.26 1.25 2.13
C PHE A 78 30.21 1.85 1.20
N THR A 79 30.61 2.82 0.39
CA THR A 79 29.73 3.49 -0.56
C THR A 79 29.94 2.91 -1.95
N ILE A 80 28.82 2.55 -2.61
CA ILE A 80 28.83 2.09 -4.01
C ILE A 80 27.86 2.91 -4.84
N ASP A 81 28.14 3.01 -6.14
CA ASP A 81 27.15 3.47 -7.10
C ASP A 81 26.21 2.30 -7.41
N ALA A 82 24.90 2.53 -7.18
CA ALA A 82 23.89 1.52 -7.44
C ALA A 82 22.83 2.08 -8.38
N ALA A 83 22.37 1.25 -9.31
CA ALA A 83 21.22 1.54 -10.14
C ALA A 83 19.93 1.17 -9.39
N PHE A 84 19.04 2.13 -9.24
CA PHE A 84 17.71 1.95 -8.65
C PHE A 84 16.66 2.02 -9.75
N ARG A 85 15.53 1.35 -9.54
CA ARG A 85 14.38 1.46 -10.44
C ARG A 85 13.87 2.89 -10.45
N ALA A 86 13.56 3.41 -11.63
CA ALA A 86 12.94 4.71 -11.80
C ALA A 86 11.56 4.56 -12.46
N TYR A 87 10.63 5.37 -11.98
CA TYR A 87 9.24 5.35 -12.41
C TYR A 87 8.81 6.74 -12.88
N PRO A 88 7.83 6.85 -13.79
CA PRO A 88 7.42 8.13 -14.36
C PRO A 88 6.57 9.00 -13.41
N ASN A 89 5.94 8.38 -12.40
CA ASN A 89 5.08 9.06 -11.44
C ASN A 89 4.85 8.21 -10.18
N VAL A 90 4.16 8.77 -9.20
CA VAL A 90 3.85 8.11 -7.91
C VAL A 90 3.10 6.79 -8.11
N GLN A 91 2.04 6.80 -8.93
CA GLN A 91 1.22 5.61 -9.17
C GLN A 91 2.06 4.45 -9.73
N ALA A 92 2.94 4.74 -10.68
CA ALA A 92 3.84 3.73 -11.25
C ALA A 92 4.86 3.23 -10.22
N GLY A 93 5.36 4.10 -9.34
CA GLY A 93 6.27 3.74 -8.26
C GLY A 93 5.62 2.79 -7.24
N ILE A 94 4.39 3.10 -6.81
CA ILE A 94 3.60 2.25 -5.91
C ILE A 94 3.27 0.92 -6.59
N ARG A 95 2.80 0.92 -7.83
CA ARG A 95 2.57 -0.31 -8.60
C ARG A 95 3.84 -1.15 -8.72
N GLY A 96 4.98 -0.52 -8.97
CA GLY A 96 6.27 -1.21 -9.06
C GLY A 96 6.66 -1.91 -7.75
N TYR A 97 6.33 -1.32 -6.60
CA TYR A 97 6.48 -1.96 -5.30
C TYR A 97 5.56 -3.18 -5.16
N TYR A 98 4.27 -3.07 -5.49
CA TYR A 98 3.36 -4.21 -5.43
C TYR A 98 3.76 -5.35 -6.37
N VAL A 99 4.27 -5.02 -7.57
CA VAL A 99 4.85 -6.03 -8.49
C VAL A 99 6.07 -6.70 -7.86
N PHE A 100 6.92 -5.96 -7.13
CA PHE A 100 8.04 -6.55 -6.40
C PHE A 100 7.56 -7.50 -5.29
N LEU A 101 6.49 -7.18 -4.58
CA LEU A 101 5.91 -8.07 -3.58
C LEU A 101 5.28 -9.35 -4.17
N GLN A 102 5.24 -9.52 -5.50
CA GLN A 102 4.83 -10.79 -6.11
C GLN A 102 5.93 -11.86 -6.10
N PHE A 103 7.15 -11.54 -5.65
CA PHE A 103 8.15 -12.58 -5.43
C PHE A 103 7.68 -13.62 -4.39
N PRO A 104 8.02 -14.92 -4.57
CA PRO A 104 7.48 -16.01 -3.74
C PRO A 104 7.55 -15.77 -2.24
N ARG A 105 8.63 -15.16 -1.76
CA ARG A 105 8.84 -14.92 -0.31
C ARG A 105 7.86 -13.94 0.32
N TYR A 106 7.15 -13.12 -0.47
CA TYR A 106 6.18 -12.12 0.02
C TYR A 106 4.72 -12.53 -0.22
N GLN A 107 4.46 -13.74 -0.76
CA GLN A 107 3.09 -14.16 -1.11
C GLN A 107 2.18 -14.34 0.10
N ASN A 108 2.75 -14.54 1.29
CA ASN A 108 2.04 -14.60 2.57
C ASN A 108 1.40 -13.26 3.00
N LEU A 109 1.77 -12.14 2.37
CA LEU A 109 1.14 -10.83 2.59
C LEU A 109 -0.23 -10.71 1.91
N LYS A 110 -0.46 -11.54 0.88
CA LYS A 110 -1.67 -11.45 0.08
C LYS A 110 -2.91 -11.90 0.86
N GLY A 111 -3.89 -10.99 0.96
CA GLY A 111 -5.15 -11.28 1.65
C GLY A 111 -5.07 -11.17 3.18
N VAL A 112 -3.95 -10.71 3.73
CA VAL A 112 -3.84 -10.37 5.15
C VAL A 112 -4.72 -9.15 5.43
N THR A 113 -5.53 -9.21 6.50
CA THR A 113 -6.45 -8.16 6.91
C THR A 113 -6.04 -7.43 8.19
N ASP A 114 -5.07 -7.98 8.94
CA ASP A 114 -4.50 -7.37 10.14
C ASP A 114 -3.14 -6.73 9.80
N TYR A 115 -3.06 -5.40 9.90
CA TYR A 115 -1.82 -4.67 9.62
C TYR A 115 -0.66 -5.06 10.54
N LYS A 116 -0.91 -5.47 11.80
CA LYS A 116 0.14 -5.92 12.72
C LYS A 116 0.75 -7.24 12.23
N GLN A 117 -0.09 -8.12 11.69
CA GLN A 117 0.37 -9.33 11.03
C GLN A 117 1.17 -9.01 9.77
N ALA A 118 0.68 -8.12 8.91
CA ALA A 118 1.38 -7.69 7.70
C ALA A 118 2.77 -7.12 8.01
N CYS A 119 2.89 -6.27 9.07
CA CYS A 119 4.17 -5.74 9.53
C CYS A 119 5.15 -6.81 10.03
N ARG A 120 4.64 -7.86 10.69
CA ARG A 120 5.48 -9.00 11.12
C ARG A 120 5.95 -9.81 9.92
N LEU A 121 5.07 -10.09 8.98
CA LEU A 121 5.37 -10.88 7.79
C LEU A 121 6.42 -10.22 6.91
N ILE A 122 6.25 -8.95 6.53
CA ILE A 122 7.21 -8.24 5.67
C ILE A 122 8.63 -8.24 6.29
N LYS A 123 8.72 -8.15 7.61
CA LYS A 123 10.01 -8.25 8.33
C LYS A 123 10.56 -9.67 8.29
N ALA A 124 9.74 -10.69 8.56
CA ALA A 124 10.13 -12.10 8.52
C ALA A 124 10.58 -12.53 7.13
N ASP A 125 9.97 -11.98 6.08
CA ASP A 125 10.32 -12.21 4.68
C ASP A 125 11.64 -11.55 4.25
N GLY A 126 12.31 -10.86 5.20
CA GLY A 126 13.65 -10.31 4.98
C GLY A 126 13.68 -8.98 4.23
N TRP A 127 12.61 -8.17 4.33
CA TRP A 127 12.62 -6.81 3.76
C TRP A 127 13.70 -5.93 4.39
N ALA A 128 13.84 -5.98 5.71
CA ALA A 128 14.82 -5.19 6.47
C ALA A 128 15.56 -6.03 7.50
N THR A 129 16.81 -5.66 7.80
CA THR A 129 17.62 -6.28 8.85
C THR A 129 17.39 -5.67 10.24
N ASP A 130 16.84 -4.45 10.32
CA ASP A 130 16.56 -3.76 11.57
C ASP A 130 15.61 -4.58 12.45
N VAL A 131 16.05 -4.92 13.65
CA VAL A 131 15.27 -5.72 14.61
C VAL A 131 13.98 -5.04 15.06
N ARG A 132 13.93 -3.70 15.04
CA ARG A 132 12.78 -2.89 15.42
C ARG A 132 11.90 -2.48 14.23
N TYR A 133 12.11 -3.07 13.05
CA TYR A 133 11.40 -2.67 11.85
C TYR A 133 9.88 -2.82 11.98
N THR A 134 9.42 -3.96 12.50
CA THR A 134 7.99 -4.22 12.75
C THR A 134 7.36 -3.17 13.67
N GLU A 135 8.03 -2.85 14.79
CA GLU A 135 7.56 -1.86 15.77
C GLU A 135 7.49 -0.46 15.15
N LYS A 136 8.46 -0.09 14.32
CA LYS A 136 8.47 1.19 13.61
C LYS A 136 7.29 1.31 12.65
N LEU A 137 6.99 0.26 11.88
CA LEU A 137 5.84 0.25 10.96
C LEU A 137 4.52 0.35 11.72
N ILE A 138 4.31 -0.46 12.76
CA ILE A 138 3.10 -0.43 13.59
C ILE A 138 2.92 0.96 14.22
N SER A 139 3.99 1.52 14.81
CA SER A 139 3.94 2.86 15.39
C SER A 139 3.57 3.95 14.37
N LEU A 140 4.02 3.85 13.13
CA LEU A 140 3.63 4.78 12.07
C LEU A 140 2.15 4.62 11.71
N ILE A 141 1.67 3.39 11.58
CA ILE A 141 0.27 3.11 11.26
C ILE A 141 -0.64 3.68 12.35
N GLU A 142 -0.38 3.35 13.61
CA GLU A 142 -1.17 3.81 14.76
C GLU A 142 -1.09 5.33 14.95
N LYS A 143 0.11 5.92 14.87
CA LYS A 143 0.31 7.36 15.06
C LYS A 143 -0.42 8.23 14.05
N TYR A 144 -0.51 7.77 12.80
CA TYR A 144 -1.11 8.54 11.71
C TYR A 144 -2.47 8.02 11.26
N GLY A 145 -3.03 7.00 11.94
CA GLY A 145 -4.32 6.39 11.60
C GLY A 145 -4.34 5.89 10.16
N LEU A 146 -3.29 5.13 9.77
CA LEU A 146 -3.16 4.67 8.38
C LEU A 146 -4.07 3.47 8.09
N ASP A 147 -4.52 2.77 9.11
CA ASP A 147 -5.48 1.66 9.06
C ASP A 147 -6.82 2.04 8.43
N LYS A 148 -7.21 3.30 8.46
CA LYS A 148 -8.39 3.80 7.73
C LYS A 148 -8.36 3.48 6.22
N TYR A 149 -7.17 3.41 5.61
CA TYR A 149 -7.03 3.02 4.20
C TYR A 149 -7.23 1.52 3.99
N ASP A 150 -6.97 0.71 5.04
CA ASP A 150 -7.29 -0.71 5.02
C ASP A 150 -8.79 -0.92 5.18
N GLU A 151 -9.45 -0.18 6.08
CA GLU A 151 -10.90 -0.20 6.23
C GLU A 151 -11.60 0.09 4.90
N GLU A 152 -11.13 1.11 4.15
CA GLU A 152 -11.68 1.50 2.85
C GLU A 152 -11.69 0.33 1.85
N VAL A 153 -10.63 -0.50 1.83
CA VAL A 153 -10.49 -1.60 0.86
C VAL A 153 -10.99 -2.94 1.37
N LEU A 154 -11.17 -3.10 2.68
CA LEU A 154 -11.68 -4.30 3.32
C LEU A 154 -13.21 -4.25 3.54
N GLU A 155 -13.85 -3.11 3.28
CA GLU A 155 -15.30 -3.01 3.34
C GLU A 155 -15.96 -4.05 2.42
N VAL A 156 -16.74 -4.94 3.01
CA VAL A 156 -17.45 -5.98 2.27
C VAL A 156 -18.72 -5.40 1.70
N VAL A 157 -18.78 -5.31 0.38
CA VAL A 157 -20.03 -4.99 -0.33
C VAL A 157 -20.83 -6.27 -0.46
N GLU A 158 -21.96 -6.35 0.25
CA GLU A 158 -22.88 -7.49 0.19
C GLU A 158 -24.07 -7.18 -0.70
N LYS A 159 -24.53 -8.17 -1.45
CA LYS A 159 -25.84 -8.09 -2.13
C LYS A 159 -26.93 -8.56 -1.17
N CYS A 160 -27.91 -7.73 -0.90
CA CYS A 160 -29.06 -8.08 -0.09
C CYS A 160 -30.37 -7.79 -0.85
N LYS A 161 -31.43 -8.47 -0.41
CA LYS A 161 -32.78 -8.23 -0.92
C LYS A 161 -33.44 -7.14 -0.09
N MET A 162 -34.06 -6.18 -0.75
CA MET A 162 -34.82 -5.10 -0.13
C MET A 162 -36.18 -4.99 -0.79
N ILE A 163 -37.22 -4.76 0.00
CA ILE A 163 -38.56 -4.48 -0.53
C ILE A 163 -38.72 -2.96 -0.66
N ILE A 164 -38.88 -2.49 -1.89
CA ILE A 164 -39.10 -1.09 -2.22
C ILE A 164 -40.43 -1.00 -2.98
N ASN A 165 -41.37 -0.19 -2.49
CA ASN A 165 -42.70 -0.06 -3.06
C ASN A 165 -43.42 -1.42 -3.27
N GLY A 166 -43.25 -2.37 -2.34
CA GLY A 166 -43.86 -3.69 -2.38
C GLY A 166 -43.22 -4.68 -3.35
N LYS A 167 -42.13 -4.32 -4.02
CA LYS A 167 -41.39 -5.18 -4.93
C LYS A 167 -40.00 -5.50 -4.35
N GLU A 168 -39.54 -6.74 -4.56
CA GLU A 168 -38.23 -7.18 -4.16
C GLU A 168 -37.17 -6.69 -5.17
N HIS A 169 -36.12 -6.01 -4.67
CA HIS A 169 -34.97 -5.55 -5.42
C HIS A 169 -33.68 -6.08 -4.78
N THR A 170 -32.68 -6.37 -5.60
CA THR A 170 -31.32 -6.68 -5.11
C THR A 170 -30.52 -5.38 -5.08
N VAL A 171 -30.03 -5.01 -3.90
CA VAL A 171 -29.22 -3.80 -3.69
C VAL A 171 -27.85 -4.16 -3.11
N GLU A 172 -26.87 -3.33 -3.38
CA GLU A 172 -25.55 -3.43 -2.75
C GLU A 172 -25.55 -2.68 -1.42
N ARG A 173 -25.06 -3.32 -0.36
CA ARG A 173 -24.93 -2.72 0.96
C ARG A 173 -23.55 -2.93 1.57
N ILE A 174 -23.12 -2.00 2.41
CA ILE A 174 -22.00 -2.15 3.32
C ILE A 174 -22.57 -2.14 4.75
N LEU A 175 -22.26 -3.15 5.55
CA LEU A 175 -22.60 -3.16 6.97
C LEU A 175 -21.37 -2.69 7.76
N LYS A 176 -21.46 -1.50 8.38
CA LYS A 176 -20.39 -0.91 9.18
C LYS A 176 -20.97 -0.40 10.50
N ASP A 177 -20.38 -0.81 11.61
CA ASP A 177 -20.81 -0.40 12.98
C ASP A 177 -22.31 -0.67 13.26
N GLY A 178 -22.85 -1.74 12.69
CA GLY A 178 -24.28 -2.10 12.80
C GLY A 178 -25.20 -1.25 11.92
N ILE A 179 -24.67 -0.34 11.11
CA ILE A 179 -25.40 0.52 10.18
C ILE A 179 -25.28 -0.03 8.76
N ASN A 180 -26.43 -0.14 8.06
CA ASN A 180 -26.44 -0.51 6.65
C ASN A 180 -26.26 0.77 5.80
N TYR A 181 -25.21 0.81 5.00
CA TYR A 181 -25.01 1.80 3.96
C TYR A 181 -25.41 1.18 2.63
N ILE A 182 -26.43 1.75 1.97
CA ILE A 182 -26.96 1.24 0.71
C ILE A 182 -26.55 2.18 -0.40
N LYS A 183 -26.16 1.62 -1.54
CA LYS A 183 -25.80 2.39 -2.73
C LYS A 183 -27.03 3.14 -3.23
N ILE A 184 -27.01 4.46 -3.19
CA ILE A 184 -28.16 5.32 -3.50
C ILE A 184 -28.65 5.10 -4.92
N ARG A 185 -27.79 4.78 -5.87
CA ARG A 185 -28.16 4.48 -7.27
C ARG A 185 -29.07 3.27 -7.34
N ASP A 186 -28.78 2.20 -6.60
CA ASP A 186 -29.60 0.98 -6.60
C ASP A 186 -31.03 1.27 -6.08
N VAL A 187 -31.15 2.20 -5.12
CA VAL A 187 -32.43 2.65 -4.59
C VAL A 187 -33.14 3.54 -5.63
N ALA A 188 -32.43 4.47 -6.26
CA ALA A 188 -32.95 5.34 -7.30
C ALA A 188 -33.53 4.52 -8.49
N ASP A 189 -32.73 3.57 -8.98
CA ASP A 189 -33.14 2.64 -10.05
C ASP A 189 -34.40 1.84 -9.66
N ALA A 190 -34.47 1.37 -8.40
CA ALA A 190 -35.59 0.60 -7.90
C ALA A 190 -36.92 1.40 -7.82
N ILE A 191 -36.84 2.72 -7.64
CA ILE A 191 -38.00 3.62 -7.58
C ILE A 191 -38.29 4.32 -8.91
N GLY A 192 -37.48 4.06 -9.95
CA GLY A 192 -37.63 4.66 -11.29
C GLY A 192 -37.22 6.14 -11.32
N TYR A 193 -36.22 6.52 -10.54
CA TYR A 193 -35.63 7.86 -10.53
C TYR A 193 -34.34 7.84 -11.36
N ASP A 194 -34.37 8.54 -12.49
CA ASP A 194 -33.22 8.76 -13.38
C ASP A 194 -32.35 9.94 -12.90
#